data_67e6f8b63ae28dd76eeb720b522dc71a
#
_entry.id   67e6f8b63ae28dd76eeb720b522dc71a
#
_cell.length_a   1.000
_cell.length_b   1.000
_cell.length_c   1.000
_cell.angle_alpha   90.00
_cell.angle_beta   90.00
_cell.angle_gamma   90.00
#
_symmetry.space_group_name_H-M   'P 1'
#
loop_
_entity.id
_entity.type
_entity.pdbx_description
1 polymer ?
#
loop_
_entity_poly.entity_id
_entity_poly.type
_entity_poly.pdbx_seq_one_letter_code
_entity_poly.pdbx_strand_id
1 'polypeptide(L)'
;ASDKAAMGYTAGDGLILTGQGSTNDVTVKNDADTTVFQIPTGTSILRLSDASTIDMSTPLLAGADHTYTGLTAQMLAGGAISAFDLVCVHTVTQEVVEADASAYATARVIGIAPAAISDTATGTVLLHGFIRDDTWAWTAGSTLYLSETAGAMTHTAPTTDGAFVLVVGVALSPDVVYINPSMDVIEHA
;
A
#
# COMPACT_ATOMS: atom_id res chain seq x y z
N ALA A 1 23.40 13.57 32.47
CA ALA A 1 23.45 12.11 32.45
C ALA A 1 23.93 11.70 31.07
N SER A 2 25.10 11.10 31.00
CA SER A 2 25.62 10.60 29.74
C SER A 2 25.19 9.13 29.57
N ASP A 3 24.03 8.91 29.03
CA ASP A 3 23.70 7.57 28.55
C ASP A 3 24.60 7.30 27.35
N LYS A 4 25.27 6.18 27.39
CA LYS A 4 26.19 5.78 26.33
C LYS A 4 25.40 5.08 25.25
N ALA A 5 25.81 5.22 23.98
CA ALA A 5 25.31 4.37 22.94
C ALA A 5 25.50 2.91 23.36
N ALA A 6 24.45 2.12 23.21
CA ALA A 6 24.45 0.70 23.59
C ALA A 6 23.86 -0.17 22.46
N MET A 7 24.40 -1.37 22.36
CA MET A 7 23.83 -2.45 21.57
C MET A 7 23.45 -3.57 22.54
N GLY A 8 22.20 -3.93 22.55
CA GLY A 8 21.65 -4.93 23.47
C GLY A 8 20.76 -5.92 22.74
N TYR A 9 20.32 -6.92 23.50
CA TYR A 9 19.37 -7.94 23.04
C TYR A 9 18.42 -8.30 24.18
N THR A 10 17.15 -8.41 23.86
CA THR A 10 16.15 -9.07 24.71
C THR A 10 15.43 -10.15 23.93
N ALA A 11 14.87 -11.15 24.64
CA ALA A 11 14.11 -12.22 23.98
C ALA A 11 12.82 -11.73 23.30
N GLY A 12 12.27 -10.61 23.77
CA GLY A 12 11.05 -10.00 23.20
C GLY A 12 11.33 -9.03 22.05
N ASP A 13 12.39 -8.21 22.15
CA ASP A 13 12.66 -7.12 21.20
C ASP A 13 13.80 -7.43 20.21
N GLY A 14 14.54 -8.53 20.44
CA GLY A 14 15.69 -8.86 19.60
C GLY A 14 16.85 -7.88 19.78
N LEU A 15 17.47 -7.43 18.68
CA LEU A 15 18.56 -6.46 18.71
C LEU A 15 18.03 -5.06 19.04
N ILE A 16 18.57 -4.47 20.10
CA ILE A 16 18.27 -3.11 20.54
C ILE A 16 19.48 -2.24 20.27
N LEU A 17 19.28 -1.14 19.55
CA LEU A 17 20.25 -0.08 19.35
C LEU A 17 19.75 1.19 20.06
N THR A 18 20.49 1.66 21.05
CA THR A 18 20.20 2.94 21.71
C THR A 18 21.37 3.90 21.51
N GLY A 19 21.06 5.16 21.25
CA GLY A 19 22.05 6.20 21.08
C GLY A 19 21.61 7.49 21.73
N GLN A 20 22.57 8.37 22.01
CA GLN A 20 22.34 9.72 22.56
C GLN A 20 23.26 10.73 21.87
N GLY A 21 23.12 10.84 20.56
CA GLY A 21 23.75 11.92 19.81
C GLY A 21 23.06 13.27 20.08
N SER A 22 23.76 14.36 19.95
CA SER A 22 23.18 15.71 20.05
C SER A 22 22.24 16.04 18.87
N THR A 23 22.35 15.31 17.76
CA THR A 23 21.56 15.52 16.53
C THR A 23 20.79 14.28 16.16
N ASN A 24 21.38 13.08 16.25
CA ASN A 24 20.76 11.82 15.95
C ASN A 24 21.05 10.79 17.03
N ASP A 25 20.05 10.01 17.43
CA ASP A 25 20.20 8.89 18.36
C ASP A 25 20.82 7.69 17.65
N VAL A 26 20.42 7.42 16.41
CA VAL A 26 20.98 6.35 15.56
C VAL A 26 21.30 6.93 14.18
N THR A 27 22.48 6.60 13.66
CA THR A 27 22.87 6.87 12.26
C THR A 27 23.40 5.60 11.64
N VAL A 28 22.83 5.18 10.53
CA VAL A 28 23.31 4.05 9.73
C VAL A 28 23.95 4.58 8.45
N LYS A 29 25.16 4.14 8.19
CA LYS A 29 25.98 4.54 7.04
C LYS A 29 26.32 3.34 6.17
N ASN A 30 26.62 3.59 4.90
CA ASN A 30 27.16 2.61 3.97
C ASN A 30 28.70 2.52 4.11
N ASP A 31 29.33 1.69 3.29
CA ASP A 31 30.80 1.49 3.26
C ASP A 31 31.61 2.72 2.83
N ALA A 32 30.98 3.66 2.13
CA ALA A 32 31.55 4.96 1.78
C ALA A 32 31.34 6.05 2.85
N ASP A 33 30.97 5.65 4.09
CA ASP A 33 30.71 6.54 5.23
C ASP A 33 29.57 7.55 4.98
N THR A 34 28.70 7.29 3.97
CA THR A 34 27.54 8.12 3.66
C THR A 34 26.33 7.66 4.49
N THR A 35 25.63 8.61 5.11
CA THR A 35 24.41 8.31 5.87
C THR A 35 23.33 7.75 4.94
N VAL A 36 22.77 6.61 5.30
CA VAL A 36 21.63 5.98 4.61
C VAL A 36 20.32 6.38 5.32
N PHE A 37 20.25 6.12 6.63
CA PHE A 37 19.12 6.59 7.44
C PHE A 37 19.56 6.93 8.86
N GLN A 38 18.70 7.68 9.55
CA GLN A 38 18.95 8.12 10.93
C GLN A 38 17.64 8.26 11.71
N ILE A 39 17.73 8.15 13.02
CA ILE A 39 16.68 8.52 13.97
C ILE A 39 17.14 9.80 14.67
N PRO A 40 16.52 10.97 14.38
CA PRO A 40 16.88 12.21 15.05
C PRO A 40 16.61 12.15 16.54
N THR A 41 17.47 12.80 17.33
CA THR A 41 17.39 12.82 18.79
C THR A 41 16.02 13.25 19.29
N GLY A 42 15.46 12.48 20.23
CA GLY A 42 14.17 12.73 20.86
C GLY A 42 12.96 12.56 19.95
N THR A 43 13.09 11.84 18.84
CA THR A 43 11.98 11.58 17.90
C THR A 43 11.76 10.09 17.65
N SER A 44 10.57 9.74 17.13
CA SER A 44 10.23 8.42 16.59
C SER A 44 10.21 8.44 15.06
N ILE A 45 11.05 9.26 14.43
CA ILE A 45 11.07 9.48 12.99
C ILE A 45 12.23 8.67 12.39
N LEU A 46 11.96 7.88 11.37
CA LEU A 46 12.97 7.35 10.45
C LEU A 46 13.21 8.39 9.35
N ARG A 47 14.41 8.98 9.31
CA ARG A 47 14.81 9.95 8.28
C ARG A 47 15.78 9.29 7.31
N LEU A 48 15.44 9.25 6.03
CA LEU A 48 16.38 8.92 4.96
C LEU A 48 17.27 10.14 4.66
N SER A 49 18.50 9.92 4.22
CA SER A 49 19.35 11.01 3.75
C SER A 49 18.89 11.49 2.36
N ASP A 50 19.37 12.66 1.94
CA ASP A 50 18.95 13.32 0.69
C ASP A 50 19.17 12.47 -0.58
N ALA A 51 20.13 11.55 -0.55
CA ALA A 51 20.44 10.65 -1.68
C ALA A 51 19.92 9.22 -1.47
N SER A 52 19.16 8.95 -0.39
CA SER A 52 18.63 7.63 -0.10
C SER A 52 17.22 7.45 -0.65
N THR A 53 16.94 6.26 -1.15
CA THR A 53 15.63 5.87 -1.68
C THR A 53 15.10 4.66 -0.93
N ILE A 54 13.78 4.49 -0.92
CA ILE A 54 13.14 3.21 -0.59
C ILE A 54 12.94 2.48 -1.91
N ASP A 55 13.73 1.42 -2.12
CA ASP A 55 13.58 0.56 -3.29
C ASP A 55 12.57 -0.54 -2.99
N MET A 56 11.49 -0.56 -3.75
CA MET A 56 10.47 -1.60 -3.68
C MET A 56 10.71 -2.57 -4.83
N SER A 57 11.19 -3.77 -4.52
CA SER A 57 11.30 -4.83 -5.53
C SER A 57 9.95 -5.10 -6.16
N THR A 58 9.89 -5.12 -7.50
CA THR A 58 8.66 -5.39 -8.22
C THR A 58 8.48 -6.89 -8.45
N PRO A 59 7.30 -7.49 -8.23
CA PRO A 59 7.02 -8.89 -8.52
C PRO A 59 6.83 -9.15 -10.02
N LEU A 60 7.60 -8.47 -10.91
CA LEU A 60 7.25 -8.31 -12.31
C LEU A 60 7.23 -9.61 -13.10
N LEU A 61 8.32 -10.28 -13.30
CA LEU A 61 8.36 -11.36 -14.31
C LEU A 61 8.71 -12.74 -13.73
N ALA A 62 9.22 -12.80 -12.52
CA ALA A 62 9.69 -14.02 -11.86
C ALA A 62 9.21 -14.14 -10.42
N GLY A 63 8.33 -13.27 -9.97
CA GLY A 63 7.70 -13.36 -8.65
C GLY A 63 6.77 -14.57 -8.57
N ALA A 64 6.57 -15.11 -7.36
CA ALA A 64 5.52 -16.07 -7.13
C ALA A 64 4.15 -15.39 -7.27
N ASP A 65 3.14 -16.18 -7.62
CA ASP A 65 1.75 -15.77 -7.62
C ASP A 65 1.33 -15.20 -6.24
N HIS A 66 0.40 -14.25 -6.22
CA HIS A 66 -0.11 -13.58 -5.03
C HIS A 66 0.96 -12.81 -4.22
N THR A 67 2.01 -12.31 -4.89
CA THR A 67 3.00 -11.45 -4.26
C THR A 67 2.65 -9.97 -4.43
N TYR A 68 3.05 -9.17 -3.45
CA TYR A 68 2.90 -7.71 -3.50
C TYR A 68 4.08 -7.03 -2.80
N THR A 69 4.29 -5.75 -3.12
CA THR A 69 5.28 -4.89 -2.48
C THR A 69 4.82 -3.44 -2.53
N GLY A 70 5.05 -2.71 -1.47
CA GLY A 70 4.64 -1.31 -1.41
C GLY A 70 4.28 -0.84 -0.01
N LEU A 71 3.55 0.27 0.04
CA LEU A 71 3.04 0.85 1.27
C LEU A 71 1.73 0.15 1.65
N THR A 72 1.69 -0.41 2.85
CA THR A 72 0.52 -1.11 3.38
C THR A 72 0.01 -0.51 4.68
N ALA A 73 -1.26 -0.77 4.98
CA ALA A 73 -1.84 -0.48 6.28
C ALA A 73 -2.67 -1.68 6.77
N GLN A 74 -2.79 -1.81 8.11
CA GLN A 74 -3.72 -2.75 8.73
C GLN A 74 -5.07 -2.05 8.92
N MET A 75 -6.14 -2.62 8.37
CA MET A 75 -7.47 -2.01 8.39
C MET A 75 -8.52 -3.01 8.83
N LEU A 76 -9.52 -2.52 9.57
CA LEU A 76 -10.67 -3.31 10.02
C LEU A 76 -11.68 -3.41 8.88
N ALA A 77 -12.12 -4.62 8.56
CA ALA A 77 -13.12 -4.88 7.53
C ALA A 77 -14.54 -4.78 8.08
N GLY A 78 -15.41 -4.05 7.39
CA GLY A 78 -16.84 -3.90 7.68
C GLY A 78 -17.73 -4.82 6.81
N GLY A 79 -17.16 -5.89 6.30
CA GLY A 79 -17.74 -6.94 5.50
C GLY A 79 -16.65 -7.91 5.05
N ALA A 80 -17.01 -9.07 4.54
CA ALA A 80 -16.05 -9.98 3.94
C ALA A 80 -15.45 -9.33 2.66
N ILE A 81 -14.14 -9.33 2.53
CA ILE A 81 -13.37 -8.80 1.38
C ILE A 81 -12.59 -9.98 0.81
N SER A 82 -12.68 -10.19 -0.49
CA SER A 82 -11.92 -11.25 -1.17
C SER A 82 -10.47 -10.79 -1.43
N ALA A 83 -9.59 -11.73 -1.73
CA ALA A 83 -8.25 -11.37 -2.22
C ALA A 83 -8.38 -10.58 -3.54
N PHE A 84 -7.56 -9.55 -3.68
CA PHE A 84 -7.50 -8.64 -4.84
C PHE A 84 -8.71 -7.73 -5.03
N ASP A 85 -9.61 -7.63 -4.05
CA ASP A 85 -10.65 -6.63 -4.07
C ASP A 85 -10.09 -5.23 -3.77
N LEU A 86 -10.53 -4.26 -4.57
CA LEU A 86 -10.36 -2.83 -4.26
C LEU A 86 -11.24 -2.46 -3.08
N VAL A 87 -10.71 -1.63 -2.20
CA VAL A 87 -11.41 -1.23 -0.98
C VAL A 87 -11.53 0.29 -0.84
N CYS A 88 -12.63 0.72 -0.24
CA CYS A 88 -12.88 2.09 0.18
C CYS A 88 -13.24 2.13 1.68
N VAL A 89 -13.26 3.33 2.26
CA VAL A 89 -13.69 3.51 3.66
C VAL A 89 -15.19 3.75 3.72
N HIS A 90 -15.90 2.92 4.48
CA HIS A 90 -17.32 3.11 4.74
C HIS A 90 -17.56 4.40 5.56
N THR A 91 -18.46 5.27 5.08
CA THR A 91 -18.62 6.64 5.59
C THR A 91 -19.13 6.74 7.02
N VAL A 92 -19.79 5.69 7.52
CA VAL A 92 -20.40 5.68 8.86
C VAL A 92 -19.57 4.90 9.87
N THR A 93 -19.16 3.66 9.51
CA THR A 93 -18.44 2.77 10.44
C THR A 93 -16.93 3.01 10.44
N GLN A 94 -16.38 3.68 9.41
CA GLN A 94 -14.96 3.94 9.20
C GLN A 94 -14.13 2.65 8.95
N GLU A 95 -14.80 1.54 8.72
CA GLU A 95 -14.22 0.27 8.31
C GLU A 95 -13.99 0.25 6.80
N VAL A 96 -13.13 -0.65 6.32
CA VAL A 96 -12.97 -0.86 4.89
C VAL A 96 -13.99 -1.85 4.37
N VAL A 97 -14.54 -1.54 3.20
CA VAL A 97 -15.50 -2.37 2.47
C VAL A 97 -15.08 -2.44 1.01
N GLU A 98 -15.63 -3.38 0.25
CA GLU A 98 -15.41 -3.45 -1.19
C GLU A 98 -15.82 -2.13 -1.86
N ALA A 99 -14.96 -1.63 -2.74
CA ALA A 99 -15.22 -0.44 -3.52
C ALA A 99 -15.98 -0.81 -4.81
N ASP A 100 -16.89 0.06 -5.25
CA ASP A 100 -17.55 -0.06 -6.56
C ASP A 100 -17.83 1.33 -7.15
N ALA A 101 -17.99 1.37 -8.48
CA ALA A 101 -18.19 2.58 -9.23
C ALA A 101 -19.65 3.06 -9.28
N SER A 102 -20.61 2.36 -8.67
CA SER A 102 -22.03 2.68 -8.80
C SER A 102 -22.49 3.79 -7.86
N ALA A 103 -21.70 4.18 -6.85
CA ALA A 103 -22.04 5.28 -5.94
C ALA A 103 -20.79 6.04 -5.49
N TYR A 104 -20.92 7.37 -5.32
CA TYR A 104 -19.81 8.21 -4.86
C TYR A 104 -19.19 7.75 -3.52
N ALA A 105 -20.02 7.23 -2.63
CA ALA A 105 -19.58 6.77 -1.31
C ALA A 105 -18.62 5.59 -1.40
N THR A 106 -18.80 4.69 -2.37
CA THR A 106 -18.00 3.48 -2.59
C THR A 106 -16.93 3.65 -3.68
N ALA A 107 -17.01 4.71 -4.49
CA ALA A 107 -16.06 4.94 -5.58
C ALA A 107 -14.70 5.50 -5.14
N ARG A 108 -14.50 5.82 -3.85
CA ARG A 108 -13.25 6.40 -3.34
C ARG A 108 -12.29 5.31 -2.86
N VAL A 109 -11.63 4.68 -3.81
CA VAL A 109 -10.65 3.62 -3.54
C VAL A 109 -9.48 4.15 -2.74
N ILE A 110 -9.07 3.42 -1.70
CA ILE A 110 -7.86 3.70 -0.93
C ILE A 110 -6.75 2.67 -1.15
N GLY A 111 -7.06 1.53 -1.76
CA GLY A 111 -6.10 0.46 -2.01
C GLY A 111 -6.75 -0.84 -2.43
N ILE A 112 -5.98 -1.91 -2.39
CA ILE A 112 -6.38 -3.27 -2.73
C ILE A 112 -6.04 -4.23 -1.59
N ALA A 113 -6.87 -5.22 -1.33
CA ALA A 113 -6.61 -6.28 -0.35
C ALA A 113 -5.75 -7.39 -0.98
N PRO A 114 -4.48 -7.61 -0.57
CA PRO A 114 -3.65 -8.66 -1.16
C PRO A 114 -4.08 -10.08 -0.81
N ALA A 115 -4.88 -10.21 0.24
CA ALA A 115 -5.45 -11.47 0.72
C ALA A 115 -6.87 -11.23 1.25
N ALA A 116 -7.66 -12.29 1.34
CA ALA A 116 -9.01 -12.19 1.86
C ALA A 116 -9.01 -11.71 3.33
N ILE A 117 -9.97 -10.85 3.67
CA ILE A 117 -10.19 -10.34 5.02
C ILE A 117 -11.61 -10.72 5.43
N SER A 118 -11.75 -11.47 6.52
CA SER A 118 -13.07 -11.82 7.05
C SER A 118 -13.78 -10.59 7.62
N ASP A 119 -15.08 -10.60 7.62
CA ASP A 119 -15.90 -9.57 8.28
C ASP A 119 -15.44 -9.36 9.73
N THR A 120 -15.37 -8.10 10.16
CA THR A 120 -14.90 -7.67 11.48
C THR A 120 -13.44 -8.04 11.81
N ALA A 121 -12.68 -8.58 10.88
CA ALA A 121 -11.26 -8.85 11.05
C ALA A 121 -10.39 -7.68 10.56
N THR A 122 -9.20 -7.58 11.15
CA THR A 122 -8.16 -6.67 10.65
C THR A 122 -7.29 -7.39 9.63
N GLY A 123 -7.10 -6.77 8.48
CA GLY A 123 -6.28 -7.30 7.40
C GLY A 123 -5.40 -6.24 6.73
N THR A 124 -4.49 -6.71 5.89
CA THR A 124 -3.57 -5.85 5.15
C THR A 124 -4.26 -5.26 3.92
N VAL A 125 -4.12 -3.95 3.73
CA VAL A 125 -4.47 -3.23 2.50
C VAL A 125 -3.21 -2.63 1.90
N LEU A 126 -2.94 -2.91 0.63
CA LEU A 126 -1.88 -2.26 -0.15
C LEU A 126 -2.42 -0.92 -0.66
N LEU A 127 -1.88 0.18 -0.11
CA LEU A 127 -2.30 1.54 -0.44
C LEU A 127 -1.65 2.04 -1.74
N HIS A 128 -0.39 1.64 -1.96
CA HIS A 128 0.42 2.06 -3.10
C HIS A 128 1.54 1.07 -3.33
N GLY A 129 1.69 0.59 -4.55
CA GLY A 129 2.75 -0.37 -4.86
C GLY A 129 2.37 -1.33 -5.98
N PHE A 130 2.97 -2.51 -5.97
CA PHE A 130 2.82 -3.52 -7.02
C PHE A 130 2.17 -4.77 -6.44
N ILE A 131 1.29 -5.39 -7.23
CA ILE A 131 0.61 -6.64 -6.85
C ILE A 131 0.51 -7.55 -8.07
N ARG A 132 0.63 -8.85 -7.83
CA ARG A 132 0.59 -9.90 -8.85
C ARG A 132 -0.50 -10.91 -8.55
N ASP A 133 -1.22 -11.30 -9.62
CA ASP A 133 -2.13 -12.43 -9.66
C ASP A 133 -2.05 -13.07 -11.04
N ASP A 134 -1.60 -14.33 -11.11
CA ASP A 134 -1.41 -15.07 -12.35
C ASP A 134 -2.74 -15.46 -13.05
N THR A 135 -3.88 -15.18 -12.42
CA THR A 135 -5.20 -15.36 -13.04
C THR A 135 -5.63 -14.15 -13.88
N TRP A 136 -4.96 -13.02 -13.75
CA TRP A 136 -5.24 -11.84 -14.55
C TRP A 136 -4.76 -12.03 -16.00
N ALA A 137 -5.29 -11.22 -16.90
CA ALA A 137 -4.93 -11.20 -18.32
C ALA A 137 -4.96 -9.77 -18.86
N TRP A 138 -4.36 -8.83 -18.12
CA TRP A 138 -4.32 -7.43 -18.49
C TRP A 138 -3.46 -7.18 -19.73
N THR A 139 -3.79 -6.16 -20.49
CA THR A 139 -2.87 -5.64 -21.52
C THR A 139 -1.84 -4.71 -20.86
N ALA A 140 -0.56 -5.03 -20.98
CA ALA A 140 0.50 -4.21 -20.43
C ALA A 140 0.41 -2.75 -20.93
N GLY A 141 0.57 -1.80 -20.01
CA GLY A 141 0.44 -0.36 -20.26
C GLY A 141 -1.00 0.16 -20.22
N SER A 142 -2.03 -0.69 -20.07
CA SER A 142 -3.41 -0.23 -19.97
C SER A 142 -3.69 0.41 -18.60
N THR A 143 -4.47 1.47 -18.63
CA THR A 143 -5.07 2.06 -17.44
C THR A 143 -6.14 1.15 -16.88
N LEU A 144 -6.17 0.99 -15.57
CA LEU A 144 -7.17 0.23 -14.85
C LEU A 144 -8.07 1.17 -14.04
N TYR A 145 -9.35 0.88 -14.10
CA TYR A 145 -10.40 1.66 -13.46
C TYR A 145 -11.11 0.81 -12.40
N LEU A 146 -11.76 1.48 -11.46
CA LEU A 146 -12.74 0.87 -10.59
C LEU A 146 -13.93 0.36 -11.43
N SER A 147 -14.34 -0.87 -11.20
CA SER A 147 -15.52 -1.47 -11.85
C SER A 147 -16.82 -1.10 -11.12
N GLU A 148 -17.96 -1.20 -11.82
CA GLU A 148 -19.30 -1.20 -11.21
C GLU A 148 -19.60 -2.52 -10.46
N THR A 149 -18.75 -3.55 -10.62
CA THR A 149 -18.79 -4.75 -9.78
C THR A 149 -17.92 -4.52 -8.56
N ALA A 150 -18.49 -4.71 -7.37
CA ALA A 150 -17.81 -4.50 -6.09
C ALA A 150 -16.47 -5.27 -6.04
N GLY A 151 -15.45 -4.60 -5.54
CA GLY A 151 -14.07 -5.10 -5.41
C GLY A 151 -13.27 -5.16 -6.71
N ALA A 152 -13.91 -5.15 -7.88
CA ALA A 152 -13.26 -5.48 -9.15
C ALA A 152 -12.55 -4.28 -9.81
N MET A 153 -11.49 -4.58 -10.57
CA MET A 153 -10.86 -3.69 -11.54
C MET A 153 -11.36 -3.97 -12.96
N THR A 154 -11.29 -2.97 -13.82
CA THR A 154 -11.59 -3.08 -15.26
C THR A 154 -10.64 -2.22 -16.10
N HIS A 155 -10.37 -2.63 -17.34
CA HIS A 155 -9.63 -1.81 -18.32
C HIS A 155 -10.54 -0.89 -19.16
N THR A 156 -11.84 -1.00 -18.97
CA THR A 156 -12.84 -0.12 -19.61
C THR A 156 -13.46 0.78 -18.55
N ALA A 157 -13.37 2.09 -18.74
CA ALA A 157 -14.01 3.02 -17.81
C ALA A 157 -15.52 2.73 -17.71
N PRO A 158 -16.14 2.85 -16.54
CA PRO A 158 -17.60 2.79 -16.38
C PRO A 158 -18.31 3.73 -17.34
N THR A 159 -19.42 3.28 -17.95
CA THR A 159 -20.20 4.04 -18.92
C THR A 159 -21.68 4.14 -18.57
N THR A 160 -22.08 3.56 -17.44
CA THR A 160 -23.44 3.69 -16.92
C THR A 160 -23.66 5.15 -16.46
N ASP A 161 -24.78 5.74 -16.83
CA ASP A 161 -25.18 7.08 -16.38
C ASP A 161 -25.24 7.14 -14.84
N GLY A 162 -24.55 8.12 -14.26
CA GLY A 162 -24.38 8.25 -12.81
C GLY A 162 -23.32 7.34 -12.18
N ALA A 163 -22.62 6.49 -12.95
CA ALA A 163 -21.46 5.75 -12.45
C ALA A 163 -20.23 6.65 -12.33
N PHE A 164 -19.27 6.24 -11.50
CA PHE A 164 -18.08 7.02 -11.20
C PHE A 164 -16.84 6.43 -11.87
N VAL A 165 -16.12 7.27 -12.60
CA VAL A 165 -14.85 6.92 -13.23
C VAL A 165 -13.70 7.28 -12.29
N LEU A 166 -12.95 6.28 -11.87
CA LEU A 166 -11.75 6.44 -11.03
C LEU A 166 -10.64 5.53 -11.55
N VAL A 167 -9.47 6.10 -11.79
CA VAL A 167 -8.25 5.33 -12.12
C VAL A 167 -7.69 4.74 -10.84
N VAL A 168 -7.45 3.42 -10.85
CA VAL A 168 -6.90 2.69 -9.71
C VAL A 168 -5.45 2.29 -9.90
N GLY A 169 -4.98 2.26 -11.15
CA GLY A 169 -3.61 1.88 -11.44
C GLY A 169 -3.32 1.65 -12.92
N VAL A 170 -2.19 0.99 -13.17
CA VAL A 170 -1.72 0.64 -14.52
C VAL A 170 -1.24 -0.80 -14.52
N ALA A 171 -1.63 -1.57 -15.53
CA ALA A 171 -1.08 -2.90 -15.76
C ALA A 171 0.36 -2.81 -16.26
N LEU A 172 1.32 -3.42 -15.55
CA LEU A 172 2.71 -3.48 -15.98
C LEU A 172 2.96 -4.71 -16.87
N SER A 173 2.23 -5.77 -16.61
CA SER A 173 2.24 -7.03 -17.37
C SER A 173 0.81 -7.62 -17.34
N PRO A 174 0.56 -8.75 -17.99
CA PRO A 174 -0.73 -9.43 -17.87
C PRO A 174 -1.13 -9.73 -16.42
N ASP A 175 -0.16 -9.98 -15.55
CA ASP A 175 -0.37 -10.50 -14.20
C ASP A 175 -0.01 -9.49 -13.11
N VAL A 176 0.61 -8.34 -13.45
CA VAL A 176 1.12 -7.37 -12.45
C VAL A 176 0.52 -6.00 -12.66
N VAL A 177 0.01 -5.44 -11.58
CA VAL A 177 -0.60 -4.11 -11.54
C VAL A 177 0.18 -3.21 -10.59
N TYR A 178 0.43 -1.99 -11.03
CA TYR A 178 0.84 -0.89 -10.17
C TYR A 178 -0.42 -0.21 -9.63
N ILE A 179 -0.65 -0.34 -8.34
CA ILE A 179 -1.77 0.27 -7.61
C ILE A 179 -1.36 1.68 -7.18
N ASN A 180 -2.14 2.66 -7.61
CA ASN A 180 -2.01 4.07 -7.23
C ASN A 180 -3.35 4.78 -7.46
N PRO A 181 -4.35 4.57 -6.60
CA PRO A 181 -5.69 5.12 -6.80
C PRO A 181 -5.65 6.64 -6.90
N SER A 182 -6.34 7.19 -7.89
CA SER A 182 -6.52 8.63 -8.03
C SER A 182 -7.40 9.17 -6.90
N MET A 183 -7.14 10.40 -6.48
CA MET A 183 -8.07 11.14 -5.60
C MET A 183 -9.20 11.83 -6.37
N ASP A 184 -9.07 11.90 -7.70
CA ASP A 184 -10.09 12.49 -8.58
C ASP A 184 -11.12 11.43 -8.96
N VAL A 185 -12.37 11.69 -8.67
CA VAL A 185 -13.53 10.85 -8.99
C VAL A 185 -14.47 11.66 -9.88
N ILE A 186 -14.78 11.16 -11.07
CA ILE A 186 -15.59 11.83 -12.08
C ILE A 186 -16.89 11.05 -12.28
N GLU A 187 -18.04 11.70 -12.13
CA GLU A 187 -19.34 11.11 -12.46
C GLU A 187 -19.52 11.08 -13.98
N HIS A 188 -19.91 9.93 -14.51
CA HIS A 188 -20.32 9.77 -15.91
C HIS A 188 -21.76 10.27 -16.06
N ALA A 189 -21.96 11.21 -16.97
CA ALA A 189 -23.25 11.85 -17.28
C ALA A 189 -23.75 11.48 -18.67
#